data_36b4bc91667a891a7e45f8dfa596285a
#
_entry.id   36b4bc91667a891a7e45f8dfa596285a
#
_cell.length_a   1.000
_cell.length_b   1.000
_cell.length_c   1.000
_cell.angle_alpha   90.00
_cell.angle_beta   90.00
_cell.angle_gamma   90.00
#
_symmetry.space_group_name_H-M   'P 1'
#
loop_
_entity.id
_entity.type
_entity.pdbx_description
1 polymer ?
#
loop_
_entity_poly.entity_id
_entity_poly.type
_entity_poly.pdbx_seq_one_letter_code
_entity_poly.pdbx_strand_id
1 'polypeptide(L)'
;QHGRPILSMMASFQIDEGGLEHHLPMPEVPPPESLTPIDELRETWFAAVPELPQAVRDVLTQPLAIEFRPVSSANPLIPQQQAAPYNQIWFRAVAPLPDAAWLHRCLLAYASDFNLIATALKPHGRSWYSPDMMVASLDHALWFHRDARTDDWLLYAVASPPAQGAPGMT
;
A
#
# COMPACT_ATOMS: atom_id res chain seq x y z
N GLN A 1 19.97 19.08 -4.61
CA GLN A 1 21.13 18.20 -4.79
C GLN A 1 22.36 18.92 -4.25
N HIS A 2 22.54 18.88 -2.94
CA HIS A 2 23.55 19.67 -2.22
C HIS A 2 24.69 18.78 -1.70
N GLY A 3 25.04 17.68 -2.40
CA GLY A 3 26.10 16.76 -1.99
C GLY A 3 25.83 15.97 -0.70
N ARG A 4 24.58 15.97 -0.20
CA ARG A 4 24.15 15.17 0.95
C ARG A 4 23.43 13.92 0.45
N PRO A 5 23.71 12.73 1.01
CA PRO A 5 22.92 11.54 0.69
C PRO A 5 21.46 11.75 1.10
N ILE A 6 20.54 11.42 0.20
CA ILE A 6 19.09 11.48 0.43
C ILE A 6 18.47 10.10 0.55
N LEU A 7 19.19 9.05 0.14
CA LEU A 7 18.82 7.66 0.21
C LEU A 7 20.06 6.82 0.45
N SER A 8 19.94 5.78 1.27
CA SER A 8 20.89 4.69 1.40
C SER A 8 20.14 3.38 1.23
N MET A 9 20.65 2.49 0.40
CA MET A 9 20.03 1.20 0.15
C MET A 9 21.08 0.07 0.29
N MET A 10 20.67 -1.05 0.87
CA MET A 10 21.44 -2.29 0.89
C MET A 10 20.60 -3.38 0.21
N ALA A 11 21.21 -4.17 -0.65
CA ALA A 11 20.54 -5.29 -1.32
C ALA A 11 21.40 -6.56 -1.21
N SER A 12 20.74 -7.68 -0.95
CA SER A 12 21.33 -9.02 -0.99
C SER A 12 20.67 -9.83 -2.09
N PHE A 13 21.46 -10.59 -2.82
CA PHE A 13 21.00 -11.46 -3.89
C PHE A 13 21.37 -12.89 -3.57
N GLN A 14 20.47 -13.80 -3.87
CA GLN A 14 20.67 -15.24 -3.70
C GLN A 14 20.27 -15.97 -4.99
N ILE A 15 20.97 -17.04 -5.29
CA ILE A 15 20.59 -17.98 -6.36
C ILE A 15 19.45 -18.85 -5.80
N ASP A 16 18.44 -19.13 -6.62
CA ASP A 16 17.34 -20.00 -6.22
C ASP A 16 17.85 -21.41 -5.94
N GLU A 17 17.57 -21.90 -4.75
CA GLU A 17 17.89 -23.24 -4.31
C GLU A 17 16.61 -23.95 -3.81
N GLY A 18 16.48 -25.24 -4.09
CA GLY A 18 15.41 -26.05 -3.56
C GLY A 18 15.53 -26.21 -2.05
N GLY A 19 14.42 -26.27 -1.33
CA GLY A 19 14.43 -26.39 0.12
C GLY A 19 13.05 -26.64 0.73
N LEU A 20 12.96 -26.49 2.05
CA LEU A 20 11.69 -26.59 2.77
C LEU A 20 10.82 -25.37 2.46
N GLU A 21 9.56 -25.62 2.18
CA GLU A 21 8.58 -24.58 1.89
C GLU A 21 7.44 -24.57 2.91
N HIS A 22 7.02 -23.39 3.30
CA HIS A 22 5.78 -23.17 4.02
C HIS A 22 5.23 -21.78 3.69
N HIS A 23 3.95 -21.60 3.90
CA HIS A 23 3.28 -20.30 3.75
C HIS A 23 2.13 -20.19 4.73
N LEU A 24 1.79 -18.96 5.10
CA LEU A 24 0.56 -18.68 5.81
C LEU A 24 -0.63 -18.85 4.84
N PRO A 25 -1.78 -19.32 5.31
CA PRO A 25 -2.98 -19.36 4.48
C PRO A 25 -3.33 -17.94 4.02
N MET A 26 -3.73 -17.82 2.75
CA MET A 26 -4.24 -16.56 2.23
C MET A 26 -5.53 -16.19 2.99
N PRO A 27 -5.68 -14.93 3.42
CA PRO A 27 -6.92 -14.48 4.04
C PRO A 27 -8.12 -14.67 3.13
N GLU A 28 -9.26 -15.04 3.70
CA GLU A 28 -10.52 -15.12 2.97
C GLU A 28 -11.05 -13.71 2.71
N VAL A 29 -11.10 -13.30 1.46
CA VAL A 29 -11.57 -11.99 1.01
C VAL A 29 -12.40 -12.14 -0.26
N PRO A 30 -13.32 -11.21 -0.55
CA PRO A 30 -14.02 -11.18 -1.83
C PRO A 30 -13.04 -11.11 -3.00
N PRO A 31 -13.35 -11.74 -4.15
CA PRO A 31 -12.51 -11.67 -5.33
C PRO A 31 -12.48 -10.24 -5.89
N PRO A 32 -11.37 -9.83 -6.51
CA PRO A 32 -11.19 -8.45 -6.96
C PRO A 32 -12.25 -7.98 -7.97
N GLU A 33 -12.82 -8.88 -8.76
CA GLU A 33 -13.86 -8.56 -9.73
C GLU A 33 -15.16 -8.06 -9.09
N SER A 34 -15.39 -8.42 -7.83
CA SER A 34 -16.58 -8.00 -7.06
C SER A 34 -16.38 -6.68 -6.30
N LEU A 35 -15.17 -6.13 -6.33
CA LEU A 35 -14.81 -4.92 -5.58
C LEU A 35 -14.72 -3.70 -6.48
N THR A 36 -15.07 -2.55 -5.93
CA THR A 36 -14.99 -1.27 -6.63
C THR A 36 -13.54 -0.78 -6.71
N PRO A 37 -13.05 -0.39 -7.90
CA PRO A 37 -11.74 0.23 -8.04
C PRO A 37 -11.60 1.50 -7.20
N ILE A 38 -10.37 1.76 -6.72
CA ILE A 38 -10.11 2.95 -5.90
C ILE A 38 -10.43 4.26 -6.63
N ASP A 39 -10.26 4.29 -7.94
CA ASP A 39 -10.53 5.48 -8.76
C ASP A 39 -12.02 5.84 -8.76
N GLU A 40 -12.91 4.86 -8.77
CA GLU A 40 -14.35 5.08 -8.64
C GLU A 40 -14.75 5.50 -7.21
N LEU A 41 -14.10 4.91 -6.19
CA LEU A 41 -14.35 5.27 -4.79
C LEU A 41 -13.93 6.71 -4.48
N ARG A 42 -12.91 7.24 -5.14
CA ARG A 42 -12.38 8.60 -4.92
C ARG A 42 -13.44 9.67 -5.11
N GLU A 43 -14.32 9.55 -6.08
CA GLU A 43 -15.40 10.54 -6.30
C GLU A 43 -16.28 10.65 -5.04
N THR A 44 -16.71 9.52 -4.49
CA THR A 44 -17.49 9.47 -3.26
C THR A 44 -16.69 9.98 -2.06
N TRP A 45 -15.40 9.61 -1.97
CA TRP A 45 -14.54 10.04 -0.88
C TRP A 45 -14.33 11.56 -0.88
N PHE A 46 -14.12 12.16 -2.04
CA PHE A 46 -13.93 13.60 -2.17
C PHE A 46 -15.22 14.38 -1.91
N ALA A 47 -16.37 13.84 -2.31
CA ALA A 47 -17.66 14.45 -1.98
C ALA A 47 -17.92 14.52 -0.47
N ALA A 48 -17.39 13.55 0.29
CA ALA A 48 -17.51 13.51 1.75
C ALA A 48 -16.51 14.43 2.49
N VAL A 49 -15.52 15.02 1.78
CA VAL A 49 -14.51 15.93 2.33
C VAL A 49 -14.38 17.14 1.40
N PRO A 50 -15.40 18.01 1.34
CA PRO A 50 -15.42 19.14 0.40
C PRO A 50 -14.30 20.16 0.66
N GLU A 51 -13.80 20.26 1.90
CA GLU A 51 -12.69 21.12 2.30
C GLU A 51 -11.30 20.60 1.93
N LEU A 52 -11.22 19.40 1.32
CA LEU A 52 -9.93 18.83 0.87
C LEU A 52 -9.27 19.78 -0.15
N PRO A 53 -8.02 20.26 0.12
CA PRO A 53 -7.34 21.17 -0.78
C PRO A 53 -7.17 20.60 -2.19
N GLN A 54 -7.30 21.46 -3.22
CA GLN A 54 -7.17 21.04 -4.60
C GLN A 54 -5.82 20.37 -4.88
N ALA A 55 -4.73 20.88 -4.32
CA ALA A 55 -3.40 20.27 -4.49
C ALA A 55 -3.34 18.81 -3.99
N VAL A 56 -4.08 18.47 -2.92
CA VAL A 56 -4.19 17.10 -2.43
C VAL A 56 -5.03 16.25 -3.38
N ARG A 57 -6.15 16.78 -3.89
CA ARG A 57 -6.97 16.11 -4.91
C ARG A 57 -6.14 15.79 -6.15
N ASP A 58 -5.38 16.76 -6.64
CA ASP A 58 -4.52 16.61 -7.82
C ASP A 58 -3.49 15.48 -7.65
N VAL A 59 -2.88 15.37 -6.46
CA VAL A 59 -1.95 14.28 -6.15
C VAL A 59 -2.67 12.94 -6.10
N LEU A 60 -3.84 12.87 -5.45
CA LEU A 60 -4.60 11.64 -5.30
C LEU A 60 -5.23 11.14 -6.60
N THR A 61 -5.43 12.01 -7.59
CA THR A 61 -6.01 11.67 -8.90
C THR A 61 -4.97 11.42 -9.99
N GLN A 62 -3.69 11.49 -9.66
CA GLN A 62 -2.65 11.16 -10.64
C GLN A 62 -2.78 9.70 -11.09
N PRO A 63 -2.66 9.44 -12.39
CA PRO A 63 -2.67 8.08 -12.91
C PRO A 63 -1.55 7.26 -12.29
N LEU A 64 -1.87 6.08 -11.81
CA LEU A 64 -0.91 5.11 -11.30
C LEU A 64 -0.71 3.98 -12.31
N ALA A 65 0.48 3.39 -12.28
CA ALA A 65 0.76 2.17 -13.04
C ALA A 65 0.09 0.92 -12.44
N ILE A 66 -0.63 1.08 -11.33
CA ILE A 66 -1.24 0.01 -10.54
C ILE A 66 -2.72 0.32 -10.33
N GLU A 67 -3.56 -0.66 -10.59
CA GLU A 67 -4.97 -0.69 -10.19
C GLU A 67 -5.07 -1.23 -8.78
N PHE A 68 -5.79 -0.54 -7.90
CA PHE A 68 -6.08 -0.98 -6.54
C PHE A 68 -7.58 -1.19 -6.34
N ARG A 69 -7.94 -2.28 -5.66
CA ARG A 69 -9.32 -2.58 -5.21
C ARG A 69 -9.32 -2.92 -3.73
N PRO A 70 -9.64 -1.95 -2.85
CA PRO A 70 -9.68 -2.19 -1.42
C PRO A 70 -10.84 -3.13 -1.05
N VAL A 71 -10.60 -4.05 -0.13
CA VAL A 71 -11.64 -4.93 0.42
C VAL A 71 -12.65 -4.10 1.23
N SER A 72 -12.19 -3.05 1.90
CA SER A 72 -13.05 -2.09 2.57
C SER A 72 -13.18 -0.81 1.73
N SER A 73 -14.40 -0.38 1.46
CA SER A 73 -14.70 0.89 0.78
C SER A 73 -14.65 2.11 1.70
N ALA A 74 -14.26 1.95 2.96
CA ALA A 74 -14.17 3.04 3.93
C ALA A 74 -13.27 4.17 3.42
N ASN A 75 -13.72 5.42 3.61
CA ASN A 75 -12.99 6.60 3.16
C ASN A 75 -11.74 6.83 4.04
N PRO A 76 -10.51 6.70 3.50
CA PRO A 76 -9.28 6.89 4.28
C PRO A 76 -8.97 8.36 4.62
N LEU A 77 -9.70 9.31 4.02
CA LEU A 77 -9.56 10.75 4.27
C LEU A 77 -10.30 11.20 5.54
N ILE A 78 -11.23 10.38 6.02
CA ILE A 78 -12.03 10.69 7.22
C ILE A 78 -11.53 9.84 8.38
N PRO A 79 -11.30 10.42 9.57
CA PRO A 79 -11.03 9.65 10.77
C PRO A 79 -12.14 8.61 10.98
N GLN A 80 -11.77 7.35 11.01
CA GLN A 80 -12.70 6.26 11.26
C GLN A 80 -12.81 6.01 12.75
N GLN A 81 -13.85 5.29 13.19
CA GLN A 81 -13.81 4.70 14.53
C GLN A 81 -12.59 3.80 14.65
N GLN A 82 -12.03 3.69 15.86
CA GLN A 82 -10.91 2.80 16.11
C GLN A 82 -11.20 1.40 15.56
N ALA A 83 -10.33 0.92 14.71
CA ALA A 83 -10.45 -0.35 14.02
C ALA A 83 -9.16 -1.16 14.15
N ALA A 84 -9.23 -2.43 13.84
CA ALA A 84 -8.07 -3.30 13.86
C ALA A 84 -6.95 -2.75 12.94
N PRO A 85 -5.67 -2.88 13.34
CA PRO A 85 -4.52 -2.41 12.58
C PRO A 85 -4.25 -3.33 11.38
N TYR A 86 -5.24 -3.46 10.53
CA TYR A 86 -5.22 -4.41 9.42
C TYR A 86 -5.92 -3.84 8.20
N ASN A 87 -5.37 -4.11 7.01
CA ASN A 87 -5.95 -3.71 5.73
C ASN A 87 -5.70 -4.78 4.66
N GLN A 88 -6.59 -4.89 3.69
CA GLN A 88 -6.50 -5.83 2.59
C GLN A 88 -6.90 -5.13 1.31
N ILE A 89 -6.04 -5.21 0.31
CA ILE A 89 -6.22 -4.52 -0.96
C ILE A 89 -5.71 -5.43 -2.06
N TRP A 90 -6.55 -5.68 -3.06
CA TRP A 90 -6.10 -6.28 -4.30
C TRP A 90 -5.40 -5.23 -5.16
N PHE A 91 -4.33 -5.64 -5.81
CA PHE A 91 -3.66 -4.78 -6.78
C PHE A 91 -3.10 -5.58 -7.95
N ARG A 92 -2.95 -4.89 -9.08
CA ARG A 92 -2.25 -5.39 -10.25
C ARG A 92 -1.71 -4.23 -11.09
N ALA A 93 -0.80 -4.49 -12.02
CA ALA A 93 -0.44 -3.56 -13.06
C ALA A 93 -1.65 -3.25 -13.96
N VAL A 94 -1.78 -2.00 -14.42
CA VAL A 94 -2.89 -1.58 -15.30
C VAL A 94 -2.77 -2.13 -16.73
N ALA A 95 -1.61 -2.69 -17.09
CA ALA A 95 -1.34 -3.26 -18.40
C ALA A 95 -0.51 -4.54 -18.28
N PRO A 96 -0.61 -5.45 -19.26
CA PRO A 96 0.26 -6.63 -19.33
C PRO A 96 1.73 -6.24 -19.36
N LEU A 97 2.56 -7.01 -18.67
CA LEU A 97 4.00 -6.78 -18.56
C LEU A 97 4.78 -7.88 -19.30
N PRO A 98 5.97 -7.55 -19.83
CA PRO A 98 6.89 -8.55 -20.33
C PRO A 98 7.23 -9.59 -19.26
N ASP A 99 7.57 -10.81 -19.71
CA ASP A 99 7.99 -11.90 -18.82
C ASP A 99 9.45 -11.67 -18.35
N ALA A 100 9.63 -10.64 -17.52
CA ALA A 100 10.91 -10.21 -16.97
C ALA A 100 10.78 -10.08 -15.44
N ALA A 101 11.29 -11.07 -14.71
CA ALA A 101 11.14 -11.15 -13.24
C ALA A 101 11.58 -9.87 -12.51
N TRP A 102 12.66 -9.22 -12.98
CA TRP A 102 13.13 -7.97 -12.39
C TRP A 102 12.10 -6.84 -12.47
N LEU A 103 11.33 -6.75 -13.56
CA LEU A 103 10.30 -5.71 -13.74
C LEU A 103 9.14 -5.93 -12.77
N HIS A 104 8.68 -7.17 -12.62
CA HIS A 104 7.65 -7.52 -11.65
C HIS A 104 8.11 -7.23 -10.21
N ARG A 105 9.37 -7.54 -9.86
CA ARG A 105 9.93 -7.20 -8.54
C ARG A 105 10.02 -5.69 -8.31
N CYS A 106 10.40 -4.90 -9.32
CA CYS A 106 10.40 -3.44 -9.21
C CYS A 106 9.00 -2.87 -8.98
N LEU A 107 7.99 -3.38 -9.72
CA LEU A 107 6.62 -2.93 -9.55
C LEU A 107 6.04 -3.37 -8.20
N LEU A 108 6.39 -4.56 -7.72
CA LEU A 108 6.02 -5.03 -6.39
C LEU A 108 6.63 -4.13 -5.30
N ALA A 109 7.91 -3.75 -5.43
CA ALA A 109 8.56 -2.82 -4.52
C ALA A 109 7.87 -1.44 -4.54
N TYR A 110 7.50 -0.95 -5.71
CA TYR A 110 6.73 0.30 -5.84
C TYR A 110 5.36 0.19 -5.18
N ALA A 111 4.63 -0.92 -5.41
CA ALA A 111 3.30 -1.14 -4.83
C ALA A 111 3.33 -1.27 -3.31
N SER A 112 4.38 -1.83 -2.74
CA SER A 112 4.49 -2.12 -1.32
C SER A 112 4.57 -0.89 -0.41
N ASP A 113 4.86 0.30 -0.95
CA ASP A 113 4.88 1.56 -0.18
C ASP A 113 3.47 2.17 0.01
N PHE A 114 2.47 1.67 -0.70
CA PHE A 114 1.11 2.18 -0.58
C PHE A 114 0.38 1.58 0.63
N ASN A 115 -0.53 2.39 1.22
CA ASN A 115 -1.48 1.97 2.26
C ASN A 115 -0.91 1.64 3.66
N LEU A 116 0.39 1.71 3.88
CA LEU A 116 1.02 1.42 5.17
C LEU A 116 0.54 2.38 6.26
N ILE A 117 0.69 3.69 6.04
CA ILE A 117 0.30 4.73 6.99
C ILE A 117 -1.19 4.66 7.33
N ALA A 118 -2.06 4.49 6.33
CA ALA A 118 -3.48 4.37 6.55
C ALA A 118 -3.82 3.20 7.48
N THR A 119 -3.09 2.09 7.37
CA THR A 119 -3.27 0.93 8.25
C THR A 119 -2.82 1.21 9.67
N ALA A 120 -1.67 1.86 9.86
CA ALA A 120 -1.12 2.21 11.17
C ALA A 120 -2.01 3.20 11.93
N LEU A 121 -2.73 4.07 11.24
CA LEU A 121 -3.60 5.09 11.86
C LEU A 121 -4.99 4.57 12.27
N LYS A 122 -5.44 3.43 11.72
CA LYS A 122 -6.77 2.85 12.04
C LYS A 122 -7.04 2.67 13.54
N PRO A 123 -6.12 2.09 14.35
CA PRO A 123 -6.37 1.90 15.78
C PRO A 123 -6.52 3.20 16.56
N HIS A 124 -5.98 4.28 16.01
CA HIS A 124 -6.00 5.60 16.64
C HIS A 124 -7.21 6.45 16.21
N GLY A 125 -8.05 5.93 15.31
CA GLY A 125 -9.16 6.70 14.75
C GLY A 125 -8.71 7.96 14.03
N ARG A 126 -7.54 7.91 13.38
CA ARG A 126 -6.93 9.03 12.65
C ARG A 126 -6.89 8.76 11.16
N SER A 127 -6.83 9.84 10.40
CA SER A 127 -6.52 9.84 8.98
C SER A 127 -5.13 10.43 8.75
N TRP A 128 -4.43 10.00 7.72
CA TRP A 128 -3.16 10.61 7.31
C TRP A 128 -3.33 12.09 6.91
N TYR A 129 -4.56 12.51 6.65
CA TYR A 129 -4.95 13.88 6.33
C TYR A 129 -5.34 14.70 7.57
N SER A 130 -5.32 14.14 8.77
CA SER A 130 -5.64 14.88 9.99
C SER A 130 -4.66 16.05 10.17
N PRO A 131 -5.15 17.28 10.49
CA PRO A 131 -4.31 18.49 10.52
C PRO A 131 -3.16 18.45 11.54
N ASP A 132 -3.29 17.60 12.55
CA ASP A 132 -2.31 17.37 13.61
C ASP A 132 -1.33 16.24 13.31
N MET A 133 -1.36 15.70 12.08
CA MET A 133 -0.49 14.61 11.64
C MET A 133 0.60 15.11 10.69
N MET A 134 1.83 14.68 10.95
CA MET A 134 2.94 14.80 10.04
C MET A 134 3.52 13.40 9.84
N VAL A 135 3.44 12.90 8.63
CA VAL A 135 3.84 11.53 8.27
C VAL A 135 4.94 11.54 7.23
N ALA A 136 5.92 10.66 7.41
CA ALA A 136 6.99 10.43 6.45
C ALA A 136 7.51 9.00 6.61
N SER A 137 7.84 8.34 5.49
CA SER A 137 8.57 7.07 5.50
C SER A 137 10.04 7.33 5.87
N LEU A 138 10.58 6.55 6.81
CA LEU A 138 11.97 6.63 7.25
C LEU A 138 12.81 5.50 6.65
N ASP A 139 12.25 4.31 6.57
CA ASP A 139 12.88 3.13 6.01
C ASP A 139 11.84 2.25 5.32
N HIS A 140 12.31 1.34 4.49
CA HIS A 140 11.51 0.35 3.80
C HIS A 140 12.36 -0.90 3.58
N ALA A 141 11.92 -2.03 4.12
CA ALA A 141 12.57 -3.32 3.93
C ALA A 141 11.66 -4.25 3.15
N LEU A 142 12.22 -5.04 2.22
CA LEU A 142 11.46 -5.90 1.35
C LEU A 142 12.18 -7.24 1.13
N TRP A 143 11.45 -8.34 1.22
CA TRP A 143 11.93 -9.68 0.96
C TRP A 143 11.10 -10.33 -0.14
N PHE A 144 11.75 -10.68 -1.24
CA PHE A 144 11.13 -11.42 -2.34
C PHE A 144 11.34 -12.91 -2.13
N HIS A 145 10.34 -13.57 -1.57
CA HIS A 145 10.41 -15.01 -1.28
C HIS A 145 10.10 -15.88 -2.50
N ARG A 146 9.33 -15.35 -3.45
CA ARG A 146 8.94 -16.04 -4.68
C ARG A 146 8.75 -15.02 -5.80
N ASP A 147 8.89 -15.49 -7.03
CA ASP A 147 8.48 -14.70 -8.17
C ASP A 147 6.95 -14.59 -8.21
N ALA A 148 6.48 -13.42 -8.58
CA ALA A 148 5.07 -13.13 -8.76
C ALA A 148 4.87 -12.30 -10.02
N ARG A 149 3.76 -12.54 -10.73
CA ARG A 149 3.33 -11.68 -11.82
C ARG A 149 2.52 -10.54 -11.24
N THR A 150 3.01 -9.32 -11.40
CA THR A 150 2.32 -8.12 -10.89
C THR A 150 1.25 -7.59 -11.85
N ASP A 151 1.10 -8.17 -13.03
CA ASP A 151 -0.01 -7.98 -13.95
C ASP A 151 -1.17 -8.97 -13.71
N ASP A 152 -0.99 -9.97 -12.82
CA ASP A 152 -2.05 -10.74 -12.22
C ASP A 152 -2.50 -10.09 -10.90
N TRP A 153 -3.71 -10.44 -10.41
CA TRP A 153 -4.18 -9.97 -9.12
C TRP A 153 -3.38 -10.52 -7.95
N LEU A 154 -2.83 -9.63 -7.15
CA LEU A 154 -2.14 -9.94 -5.90
C LEU A 154 -2.89 -9.34 -4.72
N LEU A 155 -3.04 -10.10 -3.64
CA LEU A 155 -3.60 -9.59 -2.39
C LEU A 155 -2.50 -8.99 -1.51
N TYR A 156 -2.59 -7.70 -1.24
CA TYR A 156 -1.76 -7.01 -0.28
C TYR A 156 -2.44 -7.01 1.09
N ALA A 157 -2.01 -7.89 1.97
CA ALA A 157 -2.48 -7.98 3.34
C ALA A 157 -1.52 -7.21 4.25
N VAL A 158 -1.96 -6.07 4.78
CA VAL A 158 -1.16 -5.16 5.59
C VAL A 158 -1.58 -5.27 7.04
N ALA A 159 -0.62 -5.48 7.94
CA ALA A 159 -0.83 -5.44 9.37
C ALA A 159 0.16 -4.45 9.98
N SER A 160 -0.30 -3.58 10.88
CA SER A 160 0.54 -2.69 11.64
C SER A 160 0.80 -3.29 13.02
N PRO A 161 2.05 -3.60 13.39
CA PRO A 161 2.40 -4.03 14.72
C PRO A 161 2.17 -2.89 15.74
N PRO A 162 2.33 -3.12 17.05
CA PRO A 162 2.12 -2.08 18.06
C PRO A 162 2.94 -0.83 17.77
N ALA A 163 2.28 0.33 17.85
CA ALA A 163 2.92 1.62 17.80
C ALA A 163 3.02 2.20 19.21
N GLN A 164 4.17 2.76 19.58
CA GLN A 164 4.39 3.42 20.85
C GLN A 164 5.19 4.70 20.67
N GLY A 165 4.71 5.79 21.22
CA GLY A 165 5.37 7.10 21.10
C GLY A 165 5.19 7.75 19.71
N ALA A 166 6.09 8.65 19.32
CA ALA A 166 6.00 9.41 18.09
C ALA A 166 6.26 8.59 16.80
N PRO A 167 7.19 7.63 16.74
CA PRO A 167 7.32 6.77 15.57
C PRO A 167 6.28 5.65 15.60
N GLY A 168 5.36 5.66 14.63
CA GLY A 168 4.56 4.49 14.30
C GLY A 168 5.40 3.52 13.47
N MET A 169 5.32 2.21 13.76
CA MET A 169 5.88 1.18 12.89
C MET A 169 4.77 0.56 12.04
N THR A 170 5.04 0.37 10.77
CA THR A 170 4.21 -0.36 9.81
C THR A 170 5.06 -1.36 9.05
#